data_b78a056bc23323917121d89e8397a178
#
_entry.id   b78a056bc23323917121d89e8397a178
#
_cell.length_a   1.000
_cell.length_b   1.000
_cell.length_c   1.000
_cell.angle_alpha   90.00
_cell.angle_beta   90.00
_cell.angle_gamma   90.00
#
_symmetry.space_group_name_H-M   'P 1'
#
loop_
_entity.id
_entity.type
_entity.pdbx_description
1 polymer ?
#
loop_
_entity_poly.entity_id
_entity_poly.type
_entity_poly.pdbx_seq_one_letter_code
_entity_poly.pdbx_strand_id
1 'polypeptide(L)' 'MSKYFYSGPVMEFNTLLADIWEGETTAPSEKKARSNLAYQFKKANNRIANSRITLPGKIIKGEN' A
#
# COMPACT_ATOMS: atom_id res chain seq x y z
N MET A 1 0.44 -15.60 9.68
CA MET A 1 0.37 -14.38 8.90
C MET A 1 -0.57 -14.55 7.72
N SER A 2 -1.20 -13.49 7.30
CA SER A 2 -2.14 -13.55 6.20
C SER A 2 -1.63 -12.75 5.01
N LYS A 3 -2.10 -13.12 3.84
CA LYS A 3 -1.78 -12.38 2.62
C LYS A 3 -2.83 -11.29 2.44
N TYR A 4 -2.36 -10.11 2.09
CA TYR A 4 -3.22 -8.95 1.88
C TYR A 4 -2.98 -8.37 0.49
N PHE A 5 -4.05 -7.88 -0.11
CA PHE A 5 -4.03 -7.31 -1.45
C PHE A 5 -4.56 -5.89 -1.41
N TYR A 6 -4.00 -5.05 -2.25
CA TYR A 6 -4.50 -3.70 -2.42
C TYR A 6 -4.62 -3.38 -3.90
N SER A 7 -5.74 -2.80 -4.28
CA SER A 7 -5.95 -2.30 -5.63
C SER A 7 -6.75 -1.02 -5.51
N GLY A 8 -6.12 0.10 -5.85
CA GLY A 8 -6.79 1.38 -5.71
C GLY A 8 -5.83 2.54 -5.79
N PRO A 9 -6.30 3.73 -5.46
CA PRO A 9 -5.48 4.93 -5.58
C PRO A 9 -4.37 4.99 -4.55
N VAL A 10 -3.30 5.68 -4.90
CA VAL A 10 -2.21 5.96 -3.99
C VAL A 10 -2.05 7.47 -3.94
N MET A 11 -2.01 8.01 -2.74
CA MET A 11 -1.93 9.45 -2.54
C MET A 11 -0.78 9.84 -1.63
N GLU A 12 -0.29 11.04 -1.84
CA GLU A 12 0.67 11.67 -0.93
C GLU A 12 0.06 13.00 -0.54
N PHE A 13 -0.33 13.12 0.74
CA PHE A 13 -1.13 14.25 1.21
C PHE A 13 -2.39 14.36 0.36
N ASN A 14 -2.59 15.48 -0.35
CA ASN A 14 -3.76 15.67 -1.20
C ASN A 14 -3.47 15.43 -2.67
N THR A 15 -2.31 14.86 -2.98
CA THR A 15 -1.89 14.64 -4.35
C THR A 15 -2.10 13.18 -4.73
N LEU A 16 -2.82 12.96 -5.83
CA LEU A 16 -3.01 11.61 -6.35
C LEU A 16 -1.77 11.21 -7.14
N LEU A 17 -1.11 10.16 -6.68
CA LEU A 17 0.10 9.67 -7.33
C LEU A 17 -0.20 8.58 -8.35
N ALA A 18 -1.24 7.80 -8.10
CA ALA A 18 -1.65 6.75 -9.02
C ALA A 18 -3.15 6.53 -8.86
N ASP A 19 -3.84 6.37 -9.98
CA ASP A 19 -5.28 6.10 -9.95
C ASP A 19 -5.56 4.69 -9.44
N ILE A 20 -4.81 3.73 -9.97
CA ILE A 20 -4.93 2.34 -9.56
C ILE A 20 -3.53 1.76 -9.46
N TRP A 21 -3.20 1.30 -8.28
CA TRP A 21 -1.95 0.60 -8.03
C TRP A 21 -2.29 -0.71 -7.35
N GLU A 22 -1.68 -1.77 -7.82
CA GLU A 22 -1.93 -3.10 -7.26
C GLU A 22 -0.69 -3.62 -6.57
N GLY A 23 -0.90 -4.18 -5.40
CA GLY A 23 0.21 -4.75 -4.66
C GLY A 23 -0.30 -5.80 -3.69
N GLU A 24 0.62 -6.62 -3.20
CA GLU A 24 0.28 -7.61 -2.20
C GLU A 24 1.43 -7.76 -1.22
N THR A 25 1.08 -8.21 -0.03
CA THR A 25 2.08 -8.44 1.01
C THR A 25 1.55 -9.46 2.00
N THR A 26 2.44 -10.05 2.76
CA THR A 26 2.09 -10.93 3.86
C THR A 26 2.40 -10.23 5.16
N ALA A 27 1.43 -10.19 6.06
CA ALA A 27 1.58 -9.44 7.30
C ALA A 27 0.71 -10.03 8.40
N PRO A 28 1.02 -9.72 9.66
CA PRO A 28 0.22 -10.21 10.79
C PRO A 28 -1.08 -9.46 10.98
N SER A 29 -1.23 -8.29 10.37
CA SER A 29 -2.44 -7.49 10.52
C SER A 29 -2.61 -6.58 9.32
N GLU A 30 -3.84 -6.07 9.17
CA GLU A 30 -4.13 -5.13 8.09
C GLU A 30 -3.30 -3.86 8.20
N LYS A 31 -3.13 -3.36 9.42
CA LYS A 31 -2.34 -2.16 9.65
C LYS A 31 -0.90 -2.35 9.17
N LYS A 32 -0.31 -3.50 9.49
CA LYS A 32 1.05 -3.79 9.07
C LYS A 32 1.10 -3.98 7.56
N ALA A 33 0.08 -4.61 7.00
CA ALA A 33 0.00 -4.81 5.56
C ALA A 33 -0.02 -3.45 4.83
N ARG A 34 -0.80 -2.51 5.35
CA ARG A 34 -0.88 -1.18 4.75
C ARG A 34 0.49 -0.48 4.77
N SER A 35 1.22 -0.58 5.87
CA SER A 35 2.57 -0.03 5.96
C SER A 35 3.50 -0.68 4.95
N ASN A 36 3.43 -2.01 4.83
CA ASN A 36 4.28 -2.73 3.90
C ASN A 36 3.99 -2.33 2.45
N LEU A 37 2.72 -2.19 2.12
CA LEU A 37 2.32 -1.81 0.76
C LEU A 37 2.76 -0.39 0.43
N ALA A 38 2.63 0.53 1.38
CA ALA A 38 3.10 1.89 1.17
C ALA A 38 4.61 1.90 0.92
N TYR A 39 5.35 1.09 1.66
CA TYR A 39 6.78 0.98 1.46
C TYR A 39 7.11 0.44 0.08
N GLN A 40 6.38 -0.58 -0.38
CA GLN A 40 6.59 -1.14 -1.70
C GLN A 40 6.40 -0.09 -2.79
N PHE A 41 5.37 0.73 -2.63
CA PHE A 41 5.11 1.79 -3.60
C PHE A 41 6.24 2.80 -3.64
N LYS A 42 6.72 3.23 -2.48
CA LYS A 42 7.83 4.17 -2.39
C LYS A 42 9.07 3.63 -3.09
N LYS A 43 9.38 2.38 -2.82
CA LYS A 43 10.57 1.76 -3.38
C LYS A 43 10.46 1.60 -4.89
N ALA A 44 9.30 1.19 -5.37
CA ALA A 44 9.08 0.97 -6.79
C ALA A 44 9.14 2.27 -7.59
N ASN A 45 8.81 3.40 -6.96
CA ASN A 45 8.74 4.69 -7.63
C ASN A 45 9.88 5.62 -7.23
N ASN A 46 10.92 5.09 -6.59
CA ASN A 46 12.09 5.86 -6.15
C ASN A 46 11.72 7.05 -5.27
N ARG A 47 10.69 6.87 -4.44
CA ARG A 47 10.26 7.92 -3.54
C ARG A 47 11.16 7.98 -2.32
N ILE A 48 11.24 9.18 -1.72
CA ILE A 48 12.01 9.38 -0.51
C ILE A 48 11.35 8.60 0.63
N ALA A 49 12.19 7.99 1.48
CA ALA A 49 11.68 7.11 2.53
C ALA A 49 10.71 7.80 3.48
N ASN A 50 10.86 9.11 3.70
CA ASN A 50 9.98 9.84 4.61
C ASN A 50 8.74 10.43 3.94
N SER A 51 8.51 10.11 2.67
CA SER A 51 7.28 10.55 2.00
C SER A 51 6.08 9.88 2.66
N ARG A 52 5.01 10.64 2.84
CA ARG A 52 3.80 10.14 3.47
C ARG A 52 2.84 9.61 2.40
N ILE A 53 2.94 8.34 2.17
CA ILE A 53 2.09 7.67 1.19
C ILE A 53 0.84 7.15 1.89
N THR A 54 -0.31 7.40 1.30
CA THR A 54 -1.58 6.95 1.83
C THR A 54 -2.25 6.02 0.83
N LEU A 55 -2.85 4.96 1.35
CA LEU A 55 -3.61 4.01 0.54
C LEU A 55 -5.06 4.09 1.00
N PRO A 56 -5.84 5.06 0.45
CA PRO A 56 -7.21 5.30 0.96
C PRO A 56 -8.22 4.21 0.61
N GLY A 57 -7.89 3.33 -0.33
CA GLY A 57 -8.77 2.25 -0.68
C GLY A 57 -8.79 1.14 0.35
N LYS A 58 -9.54 0.09 0.06
CA LYS A 58 -9.66 -1.05 0.96
C LYS A 58 -8.55 -2.06 0.72
N ILE A 59 -8.05 -2.61 1.81
CA ILE A 59 -7.12 -3.73 1.76
C ILE A 59 -7.94 -5.00 1.94
N ILE A 60 -7.71 -5.98 1.08
CA ILE A 60 -8.45 -7.22 1.09
C ILE A 60 -7.55 -8.31 1.64
N LYS A 61 -8.05 -9.03 2.63
CA LYS A 61 -7.34 -10.15 3.21
C LYS A 61 -7.60 -11.38 2.36
N GLY A 62 -6.54 -11.99 1.87
CA GLY A 62 -6.65 -13.19 1.05
C GLY A 62 -6.69 -14.44 1.90
N GLU A 63 -7.14 -15.52 1.28
CA GLU A 63 -7.10 -16.84 1.89
C GLU A 63 -5.68 -17.40 1.77
N ASN A 64 -5.27 -18.09 2.81
CA ASN A 64 -3.96 -18.74 2.80
C ASN A 64 -4.10 -20.20 2.43
#